data_8f027e36a6291e714b6ea6297639dde8
#
_entry.id   8f027e36a6291e714b6ea6297639dde8
#
_cell.length_a   1.000
_cell.length_b   1.000
_cell.length_c   1.000
_cell.angle_alpha   90.00
_cell.angle_beta   90.00
_cell.angle_gamma   90.00
#
_symmetry.space_group_name_H-M   'P 1'
#
loop_
_entity.id
_entity.type
_entity.pdbx_description
1 polymer ?
#
loop_
_entity_poly.entity_id
_entity_poly.type
_entity_poly.pdbx_seq_one_letter_code
_entity_poly.pdbx_strand_id
1 'polypeptide(L)'
;MSKDIYESPLSSRYASPYMLHLFSPDMRFQTWRRLWVELARAEHELGLPITAEQVAELEAHVTDIDYAAAEQREKEVRHDVMAHVYAYGLAAPSAAGIIHLGAPSCYVTDNADLILYRDGLRYLRGQILSVLVNLAAFARQYAATPTLGYTHYQPAQPVTVGKRAALWMQDFRSDLEELDHVLATLRFLGCRGTTGTEASFMDLFEGDGAKIDEMNRRIAAAFGFERCFSVCGQTYPRKTDSRILNVLSSIAQSAYRMANDLRLLQHDRQVEEPFEKNQIGSSAMAYKRNPMRSERICSLSRYLMADAANAPLTASVQWLERTLDDSANRRISLPEGFLCADAVLRLCQNVTNGLHVNEKIVDRAIREYLPFLATENIMMEAVKRGGDRQELHEKIRQHSMAATARMKEGESCDLLDRLAADPAFGMTRAELDAVMEPSLYIGRCKEQVERLLAEYAPLLADAKAADGAISL
;
A
#
# COMPACT_ATOMS: atom_id res chain seq x y z
N MET A 1 18.96 19.89 16.24
CA MET A 1 19.78 19.05 15.34
C MET A 1 20.45 19.96 14.33
N SER A 2 21.68 19.67 13.97
CA SER A 2 22.42 20.40 12.93
C SER A 2 21.68 20.22 11.59
N LYS A 3 21.71 21.24 10.74
CA LYS A 3 21.10 21.22 9.40
C LYS A 3 22.13 20.99 8.28
N ASP A 4 23.34 20.63 8.66
CA ASP A 4 24.49 20.41 7.76
C ASP A 4 24.74 18.91 7.45
N ILE A 5 23.82 18.04 7.84
CA ILE A 5 23.85 16.60 7.59
C ILE A 5 22.65 16.22 6.72
N TYR A 6 22.89 15.33 5.74
CA TYR A 6 21.82 14.79 4.90
C TYR A 6 20.80 14.01 5.73
N GLU A 7 19.53 14.32 5.54
CA GLU A 7 18.39 13.58 6.06
C GLU A 7 17.52 13.07 4.89
N SER A 8 17.09 11.81 4.95
CA SER A 8 16.16 11.29 3.96
C SER A 8 14.81 12.02 4.04
N PRO A 9 14.23 12.49 2.91
CA PRO A 9 12.89 13.05 2.90
C PRO A 9 11.81 12.07 3.39
N LEU A 10 12.03 10.77 3.31
CA LEU A 10 11.10 9.78 3.88
C LEU A 10 10.98 9.96 5.39
N SER A 11 12.10 10.17 6.09
CA SER A 11 12.10 10.35 7.55
C SER A 11 11.72 11.77 7.97
N SER A 12 12.18 12.80 7.25
CA SER A 12 11.98 14.18 7.67
C SER A 12 10.65 14.80 7.26
N ARG A 13 9.91 14.20 6.29
CA ARG A 13 8.71 14.81 5.70
C ARG A 13 7.53 13.88 5.48
N TYR A 14 7.73 12.60 5.15
CA TYR A 14 6.68 11.82 4.52
C TYR A 14 6.12 10.71 5.40
N ALA A 15 6.98 9.92 6.05
CA ALA A 15 6.55 8.81 6.87
C ALA A 15 5.88 9.25 8.18
N SER A 16 5.03 8.40 8.73
CA SER A 16 4.36 8.65 10.01
C SER A 16 5.31 8.50 11.19
N PRO A 17 5.02 9.18 12.32
CA PRO A 17 5.77 8.96 13.56
C PRO A 17 5.78 7.49 14.00
N TYR A 18 4.70 6.76 13.77
CA TYR A 18 4.62 5.34 14.09
C TYR A 18 5.65 4.52 13.30
N MET A 19 5.70 4.70 11.97
CA MET A 19 6.59 3.93 11.11
C MET A 19 8.06 4.31 11.35
N LEU A 20 8.32 5.60 11.60
CA LEU A 20 9.65 6.07 11.99
C LEU A 20 10.12 5.45 13.31
N HIS A 21 9.21 5.36 14.32
CA HIS A 21 9.52 4.72 15.59
C HIS A 21 9.74 3.22 15.42
N LEU A 22 8.91 2.54 14.63
CA LEU A 22 8.99 1.10 14.40
C LEU A 22 10.36 0.67 13.87
N PHE A 23 10.97 1.47 12.99
CA PHE A 23 12.29 1.19 12.42
C PHE A 23 13.43 1.97 13.09
N SER A 24 13.17 2.58 14.26
CA SER A 24 14.18 3.30 15.02
C SER A 24 15.19 2.36 15.67
N PRO A 25 16.40 2.86 16.00
CA PRO A 25 17.35 2.12 16.83
C PRO A 25 16.77 1.66 18.16
N ASP A 26 15.96 2.51 18.84
CA ASP A 26 15.32 2.15 20.12
C ASP A 26 14.44 0.90 19.97
N MET A 27 13.52 0.90 19.01
CA MET A 27 12.65 -0.25 18.80
C MET A 27 13.43 -1.51 18.41
N ARG A 28 14.45 -1.37 17.58
CA ARG A 28 15.32 -2.47 17.16
C ARG A 28 16.02 -3.12 18.36
N PHE A 29 16.72 -2.32 19.17
CA PHE A 29 17.52 -2.85 20.25
C PHE A 29 16.69 -3.27 21.47
N GLN A 30 15.57 -2.63 21.73
CA GLN A 30 14.60 -3.12 22.71
C GLN A 30 14.02 -4.48 22.27
N THR A 31 13.76 -4.68 20.98
CA THR A 31 13.30 -5.98 20.47
C THR A 31 14.38 -7.05 20.62
N TRP A 32 15.67 -6.72 20.41
CA TRP A 32 16.77 -7.66 20.71
C TRP A 32 16.80 -8.04 22.17
N ARG A 33 16.67 -7.08 23.09
CA ARG A 33 16.65 -7.35 24.53
C ARG A 33 15.44 -8.19 24.93
N ARG A 34 14.27 -7.94 24.39
CA ARG A 34 13.09 -8.79 24.59
C ARG A 34 13.31 -10.21 24.09
N LEU A 35 13.99 -10.39 22.97
CA LEU A 35 14.35 -11.71 22.46
C LEU A 35 15.32 -12.43 23.41
N TRP A 36 16.30 -11.76 23.98
CA TRP A 36 17.19 -12.34 24.99
C TRP A 36 16.45 -12.70 26.29
N VAL A 37 15.50 -11.86 26.72
CA VAL A 37 14.64 -12.19 27.89
C VAL A 37 13.86 -13.48 27.64
N GLU A 38 13.21 -13.59 26.49
CA GLU A 38 12.39 -14.78 26.18
C GLU A 38 13.25 -16.05 25.95
N LEU A 39 14.46 -15.89 25.45
CA LEU A 39 15.43 -17.01 25.37
C LEU A 39 15.78 -17.48 26.78
N ALA A 40 16.27 -16.59 27.63
CA ALA A 40 16.65 -16.92 29.02
C ALA A 40 15.46 -17.49 29.83
N ARG A 41 14.26 -16.95 29.64
CA ARG A 41 13.02 -17.45 30.25
C ARG A 41 12.71 -18.89 29.81
N ALA A 42 12.76 -19.15 28.50
CA ALA A 42 12.49 -20.49 27.98
C ALA A 42 13.56 -21.50 28.43
N GLU A 43 14.82 -21.11 28.45
CA GLU A 43 15.94 -21.93 28.93
C GLU A 43 15.81 -22.26 30.44
N HIS A 44 15.45 -21.26 31.26
CA HIS A 44 15.15 -21.45 32.68
C HIS A 44 14.01 -22.46 32.88
N GLU A 45 12.88 -22.23 32.24
CA GLU A 45 11.67 -23.06 32.38
C GLU A 45 11.87 -24.51 31.87
N LEU A 46 12.84 -24.73 30.97
CA LEU A 46 13.21 -26.05 30.44
C LEU A 46 14.35 -26.72 31.22
N GLY A 47 14.84 -26.08 32.29
CA GLY A 47 15.70 -26.67 33.28
C GLY A 47 17.20 -26.40 33.09
N LEU A 48 17.60 -25.42 32.29
CA LEU A 48 18.98 -24.95 32.28
C LEU A 48 19.30 -24.17 33.57
N PRO A 49 20.57 -24.07 33.97
CA PRO A 49 20.96 -23.40 35.24
C PRO A 49 20.91 -21.87 35.15
N ILE A 50 19.76 -21.35 34.78
CA ILE A 50 19.40 -19.91 34.76
C ILE A 50 18.40 -19.68 35.88
N THR A 51 18.57 -18.61 36.68
CA THR A 51 17.65 -18.34 37.77
C THR A 51 16.52 -17.41 37.38
N ALA A 52 15.41 -17.46 38.11
CA ALA A 52 14.28 -16.55 37.89
C ALA A 52 14.67 -15.09 38.13
N GLU A 53 15.59 -14.84 39.06
CA GLU A 53 16.10 -13.49 39.37
C GLU A 53 16.90 -12.92 38.19
N GLN A 54 17.71 -13.75 37.50
CA GLN A 54 18.44 -13.34 36.30
C GLN A 54 17.47 -12.96 35.18
N VAL A 55 16.42 -13.75 34.95
CA VAL A 55 15.38 -13.42 33.95
C VAL A 55 14.67 -12.11 34.30
N ALA A 56 14.31 -11.93 35.57
CA ALA A 56 13.65 -10.71 36.04
C ALA A 56 14.55 -9.46 35.91
N GLU A 57 15.85 -9.59 36.18
CA GLU A 57 16.81 -8.51 35.99
C GLU A 57 16.93 -8.11 34.51
N LEU A 58 17.02 -9.06 33.59
CA LEU A 58 16.99 -8.79 32.16
C LEU A 58 15.70 -8.06 31.77
N GLU A 59 14.55 -8.54 32.20
CA GLU A 59 13.26 -7.94 31.87
C GLU A 59 13.14 -6.49 32.35
N ALA A 60 13.65 -6.20 33.57
CA ALA A 60 13.63 -4.84 34.13
C ALA A 60 14.43 -3.82 33.32
N HIS A 61 15.43 -4.27 32.58
CA HIS A 61 16.37 -3.41 31.85
C HIS A 61 16.23 -3.46 30.31
N VAL A 62 15.07 -3.88 29.79
CA VAL A 62 14.82 -3.97 28.33
C VAL A 62 14.97 -2.61 27.65
N THR A 63 14.56 -1.52 28.29
CA THR A 63 14.54 -0.16 27.74
C THR A 63 15.77 0.67 28.07
N ASP A 64 16.60 0.24 29.02
CA ASP A 64 17.74 1.01 29.56
C ASP A 64 18.99 0.83 28.67
N ILE A 65 18.92 1.30 27.42
CA ILE A 65 19.99 1.11 26.47
C ILE A 65 21.06 2.18 26.64
N ASP A 66 22.27 1.77 27.07
CA ASP A 66 23.45 2.63 27.04
C ASP A 66 24.10 2.56 25.64
N TYR A 67 23.69 3.49 24.79
CA TYR A 67 24.23 3.62 23.43
C TYR A 67 25.73 3.94 23.43
N ALA A 68 26.21 4.73 24.38
CA ALA A 68 27.62 5.12 24.44
C ALA A 68 28.52 3.91 24.75
N ALA A 69 28.10 3.09 25.70
CA ALA A 69 28.81 1.85 26.03
C ALA A 69 28.78 0.84 24.84
N ALA A 70 27.63 0.70 24.16
CA ALA A 70 27.48 -0.16 23.02
C ALA A 70 28.38 0.30 21.84
N GLU A 71 28.35 1.59 21.48
CA GLU A 71 29.14 2.17 20.40
C GLU A 71 30.66 2.08 20.68
N GLN A 72 31.08 2.33 21.94
CA GLN A 72 32.48 2.17 22.32
C GLN A 72 32.90 0.70 22.17
N ARG A 73 32.09 -0.22 22.64
CA ARG A 73 32.39 -1.66 22.56
C ARG A 73 32.42 -2.15 21.12
N GLU A 74 31.51 -1.67 20.26
CA GLU A 74 31.48 -2.03 18.84
C GLU A 74 32.76 -1.58 18.12
N LYS A 75 33.29 -0.38 18.43
CA LYS A 75 34.58 0.07 17.89
C LYS A 75 35.74 -0.86 18.24
N GLU A 76 35.69 -1.48 19.43
CA GLU A 76 36.71 -2.42 19.90
C GLU A 76 36.61 -3.79 19.23
N VAL A 77 35.39 -4.37 19.23
CA VAL A 77 35.17 -5.77 18.82
C VAL A 77 34.69 -5.93 17.39
N ARG A 78 34.30 -4.84 16.73
CA ARG A 78 33.77 -4.80 15.35
C ARG A 78 32.55 -5.71 15.13
N HIS A 79 31.66 -5.79 16.15
CA HIS A 79 30.50 -6.65 16.13
C HIS A 79 29.36 -6.03 16.95
N ASP A 80 28.29 -5.59 16.26
CA ASP A 80 27.14 -4.88 16.83
C ASP A 80 26.39 -5.71 17.90
N VAL A 81 26.03 -6.96 17.59
CA VAL A 81 25.29 -7.80 18.54
C VAL A 81 26.10 -8.05 19.81
N MET A 82 27.40 -8.36 19.71
CA MET A 82 28.24 -8.56 20.89
C MET A 82 28.48 -7.27 21.68
N ALA A 83 28.47 -6.13 21.03
CA ALA A 83 28.52 -4.84 21.72
C ALA A 83 27.24 -4.59 22.55
N HIS A 84 26.07 -4.94 22.02
CA HIS A 84 24.81 -4.86 22.75
C HIS A 84 24.64 -5.91 23.84
N VAL A 85 25.18 -7.13 23.67
CA VAL A 85 25.29 -8.12 24.75
C VAL A 85 26.10 -7.56 25.92
N TYR A 86 27.24 -6.96 25.64
CA TYR A 86 28.09 -6.31 26.66
C TYR A 86 27.34 -5.17 27.38
N ALA A 87 26.76 -4.22 26.62
CA ALA A 87 26.01 -3.11 27.20
C ALA A 87 24.79 -3.57 28.01
N TYR A 88 24.15 -4.67 27.62
CA TYR A 88 23.05 -5.25 28.39
C TYR A 88 23.57 -5.91 29.69
N GLY A 89 24.69 -6.61 29.62
CA GLY A 89 25.34 -7.16 30.82
C GLY A 89 25.78 -6.12 31.84
N LEU A 90 26.11 -4.90 31.42
CA LEU A 90 26.38 -3.78 32.34
C LEU A 90 25.11 -3.35 33.10
N ALA A 91 23.94 -3.36 32.42
CA ALA A 91 22.66 -3.03 33.04
C ALA A 91 22.09 -4.17 33.90
N ALA A 92 22.42 -5.42 33.57
CA ALA A 92 21.96 -6.64 34.24
C ALA A 92 23.15 -7.53 34.65
N PRO A 93 23.96 -7.13 35.67
CA PRO A 93 25.22 -7.79 35.97
C PRO A 93 25.09 -9.26 36.42
N SER A 94 24.02 -9.64 37.15
CA SER A 94 23.82 -11.02 37.58
C SER A 94 23.50 -11.95 36.43
N ALA A 95 22.93 -11.42 35.34
CA ALA A 95 22.54 -12.13 34.15
C ALA A 95 23.59 -12.05 33.02
N ALA A 96 24.66 -11.26 33.17
CA ALA A 96 25.63 -10.99 32.09
C ALA A 96 26.17 -12.26 31.42
N GLY A 97 26.38 -13.33 32.21
CA GLY A 97 26.94 -14.61 31.74
C GLY A 97 25.95 -15.48 30.96
N ILE A 98 24.65 -15.19 30.98
CA ILE A 98 23.63 -16.00 30.31
C ILE A 98 22.97 -15.30 29.12
N ILE A 99 23.30 -14.03 28.88
CA ILE A 99 22.77 -13.32 27.72
C ILE A 99 23.27 -14.00 26.45
N HIS A 100 22.36 -14.30 25.53
CA HIS A 100 22.72 -14.89 24.23
C HIS A 100 23.26 -16.34 24.29
N LEU A 101 22.90 -17.09 25.34
CA LEU A 101 23.37 -18.44 25.53
C LEU A 101 22.98 -19.37 24.35
N GLY A 102 23.92 -20.08 23.78
CA GLY A 102 23.70 -20.97 22.64
C GLY A 102 23.29 -20.32 21.31
N ALA A 103 22.94 -19.03 21.30
CA ALA A 103 22.38 -18.36 20.13
C ALA A 103 23.47 -17.73 19.24
N PRO A 104 23.28 -17.72 17.90
CA PRO A 104 24.06 -16.89 16.98
C PRO A 104 23.44 -15.48 16.86
N SER A 105 24.20 -14.54 16.30
CA SER A 105 23.73 -13.16 16.10
C SER A 105 22.40 -13.06 15.33
N CYS A 106 22.18 -13.92 14.37
CA CYS A 106 20.93 -13.94 13.60
C CYS A 106 19.70 -14.32 14.43
N TYR A 107 19.85 -14.88 15.63
CA TYR A 107 18.73 -15.07 16.55
C TYR A 107 18.03 -13.74 16.85
N VAL A 108 18.78 -12.69 17.21
CA VAL A 108 18.16 -11.40 17.52
C VAL A 108 17.92 -10.55 16.27
N THR A 109 18.86 -10.52 15.32
CA THR A 109 18.70 -9.67 14.14
C THR A 109 17.54 -10.10 13.26
N ASP A 110 17.47 -11.38 12.94
CA ASP A 110 16.48 -11.91 12.00
C ASP A 110 15.07 -12.03 12.62
N ASN A 111 14.98 -12.51 13.87
CA ASN A 111 13.69 -12.55 14.54
C ASN A 111 13.14 -11.16 14.83
N ALA A 112 13.98 -10.18 15.20
CA ALA A 112 13.56 -8.79 15.35
C ALA A 112 13.02 -8.22 14.03
N ASP A 113 13.72 -8.44 12.92
CA ASP A 113 13.25 -8.01 11.60
C ASP A 113 11.85 -8.55 11.29
N LEU A 114 11.63 -9.87 11.51
CA LEU A 114 10.32 -10.50 11.28
C LEU A 114 9.21 -9.92 12.17
N ILE A 115 9.52 -9.56 13.43
CA ILE A 115 8.58 -8.90 14.35
C ILE A 115 8.21 -7.51 13.80
N LEU A 116 9.22 -6.69 13.46
CA LEU A 116 9.03 -5.33 12.97
C LEU A 116 8.29 -5.32 11.62
N TYR A 117 8.63 -6.22 10.71
CA TYR A 117 7.94 -6.33 9.41
C TYR A 117 6.48 -6.73 9.57
N ARG A 118 6.17 -7.70 10.44
CA ARG A 118 4.78 -8.07 10.75
C ARG A 118 4.00 -6.87 11.28
N ASP A 119 4.56 -6.13 12.21
CA ASP A 119 3.89 -5.01 12.85
C ASP A 119 3.73 -3.84 11.87
N GLY A 120 4.72 -3.61 10.99
CA GLY A 120 4.62 -2.69 9.86
C GLY A 120 3.52 -3.08 8.88
N LEU A 121 3.45 -4.34 8.48
CA LEU A 121 2.38 -4.85 7.60
C LEU A 121 0.99 -4.69 8.23
N ARG A 122 0.83 -4.98 9.52
CA ARG A 122 -0.43 -4.78 10.25
C ARG A 122 -0.86 -3.30 10.27
N TYR A 123 0.09 -2.41 10.44
CA TYR A 123 -0.19 -0.97 10.38
C TYR A 123 -0.63 -0.53 8.98
N LEU A 124 0.10 -0.94 7.93
CA LEU A 124 -0.25 -0.64 6.54
C LEU A 124 -1.61 -1.24 6.15
N ARG A 125 -1.94 -2.44 6.65
CA ARG A 125 -3.27 -3.04 6.51
C ARG A 125 -4.38 -2.09 6.97
N GLY A 126 -4.21 -1.50 8.15
CA GLY A 126 -5.16 -0.51 8.68
C GLY A 126 -5.29 0.72 7.77
N GLN A 127 -4.18 1.18 7.21
CA GLN A 127 -4.19 2.31 6.27
C GLN A 127 -4.91 2.00 4.95
N ILE A 128 -4.73 0.80 4.38
CA ILE A 128 -5.47 0.36 3.19
C ILE A 128 -6.97 0.32 3.48
N LEU A 129 -7.37 -0.22 4.63
CA LEU A 129 -8.77 -0.22 5.04
C LEU A 129 -9.35 1.19 5.13
N SER A 130 -8.60 2.15 5.66
CA SER A 130 -9.04 3.55 5.72
C SER A 130 -9.21 4.17 4.33
N VAL A 131 -8.31 3.89 3.38
CA VAL A 131 -8.46 4.32 1.97
C VAL A 131 -9.72 3.72 1.36
N LEU A 132 -9.98 2.42 1.58
CA LEU A 132 -11.18 1.75 1.10
C LEU A 132 -12.47 2.32 1.71
N VAL A 133 -12.47 2.70 2.99
CA VAL A 133 -13.62 3.37 3.65
C VAL A 133 -13.90 4.72 3.00
N ASN A 134 -12.87 5.54 2.77
CA ASN A 134 -13.01 6.84 2.10
C ASN A 134 -13.56 6.68 0.67
N LEU A 135 -12.96 5.77 -0.10
CA LEU A 135 -13.40 5.49 -1.48
C LEU A 135 -14.82 4.90 -1.51
N ALA A 136 -15.21 4.07 -0.54
CA ALA A 136 -16.56 3.52 -0.45
C ALA A 136 -17.61 4.60 -0.21
N ALA A 137 -17.30 5.58 0.64
CA ALA A 137 -18.18 6.74 0.85
C ALA A 137 -18.32 7.56 -0.42
N PHE A 138 -17.22 7.86 -1.10
CA PHE A 138 -17.20 8.58 -2.37
C PHE A 138 -17.94 7.81 -3.48
N ALA A 139 -17.67 6.52 -3.64
CA ALA A 139 -18.33 5.67 -4.64
C ALA A 139 -19.84 5.60 -4.43
N ARG A 140 -20.31 5.52 -3.18
CA ARG A 140 -21.74 5.52 -2.83
C ARG A 140 -22.40 6.86 -3.18
N GLN A 141 -21.76 7.96 -2.84
CA GLN A 141 -22.28 9.31 -3.11
C GLN A 141 -22.51 9.54 -4.61
N TYR A 142 -21.59 9.08 -5.44
CA TYR A 142 -21.59 9.31 -6.89
C TYR A 142 -21.93 8.06 -7.72
N ALA A 143 -22.58 7.07 -7.11
CA ALA A 143 -22.89 5.79 -7.77
C ALA A 143 -23.75 5.97 -9.03
N ALA A 144 -24.63 6.97 -9.05
CA ALA A 144 -25.55 7.27 -10.15
C ALA A 144 -25.13 8.51 -10.96
N THR A 145 -24.05 9.20 -10.63
CA THR A 145 -23.63 10.43 -11.31
C THR A 145 -22.95 10.11 -12.63
N PRO A 146 -23.59 10.40 -13.80
CA PRO A 146 -23.02 10.09 -15.10
C PRO A 146 -21.74 10.88 -15.36
N THR A 147 -20.78 10.26 -16.00
CA THR A 147 -19.56 10.91 -16.49
C THR A 147 -19.13 10.27 -17.81
N LEU A 148 -18.39 11.01 -18.61
CA LEU A 148 -17.82 10.48 -19.84
C LEU A 148 -16.79 9.40 -19.51
N GLY A 149 -16.95 8.21 -20.09
CA GLY A 149 -15.95 7.14 -20.04
C GLY A 149 -14.86 7.37 -21.09
N TYR A 150 -13.68 6.84 -20.84
CA TYR A 150 -12.55 6.94 -21.76
C TYR A 150 -11.94 5.55 -22.01
N THR A 151 -11.73 5.24 -23.28
CA THR A 151 -10.88 4.13 -23.70
C THR A 151 -9.80 4.67 -24.63
N HIS A 152 -8.56 4.20 -24.49
CA HIS A 152 -7.43 4.79 -25.23
C HIS A 152 -7.31 6.32 -25.05
N TYR A 153 -7.79 6.82 -23.92
CA TYR A 153 -7.94 8.23 -23.60
C TYR A 153 -8.79 9.01 -24.61
N GLN A 154 -9.71 8.33 -25.31
CA GLN A 154 -10.70 8.93 -26.19
C GLN A 154 -12.09 8.79 -25.55
N PRO A 155 -12.99 9.77 -25.79
CA PRO A 155 -14.38 9.71 -25.35
C PRO A 155 -15.04 8.40 -25.81
N ALA A 156 -15.68 7.73 -24.85
CA ALA A 156 -16.35 6.46 -25.05
C ALA A 156 -17.71 6.47 -24.31
N GLN A 157 -18.33 5.32 -24.16
CA GLN A 157 -19.64 5.22 -23.51
C GLN A 157 -19.62 5.79 -22.09
N PRO A 158 -20.77 6.35 -21.63
CA PRO A 158 -20.91 6.87 -20.28
C PRO A 158 -20.66 5.80 -19.21
N VAL A 159 -20.08 6.25 -18.12
CA VAL A 159 -19.97 5.51 -16.87
C VAL A 159 -20.47 6.39 -15.72
N THR A 160 -20.26 6.00 -14.46
CA THR A 160 -20.50 6.92 -13.33
C THR A 160 -19.20 7.22 -12.60
N VAL A 161 -19.18 8.38 -11.95
CA VAL A 161 -18.05 8.80 -11.09
C VAL A 161 -17.81 7.75 -10.00
N GLY A 162 -18.89 7.25 -9.39
CA GLY A 162 -18.79 6.20 -8.36
C GLY A 162 -18.23 4.88 -8.89
N LYS A 163 -18.58 4.48 -10.13
CA LYS A 163 -18.02 3.27 -10.74
C LYS A 163 -16.51 3.41 -10.98
N ARG A 164 -16.04 4.59 -11.37
CA ARG A 164 -14.59 4.86 -11.52
C ARG A 164 -13.86 4.67 -10.20
N ALA A 165 -14.40 5.18 -9.10
CA ALA A 165 -13.84 4.96 -7.76
C ALA A 165 -13.87 3.47 -7.37
N ALA A 166 -14.91 2.74 -7.73
CA ALA A 166 -15.02 1.30 -7.50
C ALA A 166 -13.91 0.50 -8.19
N LEU A 167 -13.40 0.96 -9.34
CA LEU A 167 -12.25 0.32 -10.00
C LEU A 167 -10.97 0.48 -9.17
N TRP A 168 -10.73 1.66 -8.57
CA TRP A 168 -9.59 1.87 -7.67
C TRP A 168 -9.73 1.03 -6.39
N MET A 169 -10.95 0.88 -5.87
CA MET A 169 -11.21 0.04 -4.70
C MET A 169 -10.84 -1.42 -4.94
N GLN A 170 -11.09 -1.95 -6.12
CA GLN A 170 -10.73 -3.35 -6.46
C GLN A 170 -9.22 -3.58 -6.40
N ASP A 171 -8.42 -2.63 -6.89
CA ASP A 171 -6.97 -2.74 -6.83
C ASP A 171 -6.48 -2.77 -5.38
N PHE A 172 -6.91 -1.83 -4.53
CA PHE A 172 -6.55 -1.83 -3.11
C PHE A 172 -7.08 -3.06 -2.36
N ARG A 173 -8.21 -3.62 -2.78
CA ARG A 173 -8.72 -4.87 -2.21
C ARG A 173 -7.79 -6.05 -2.52
N SER A 174 -7.31 -6.15 -3.75
CA SER A 174 -6.33 -7.16 -4.13
C SER A 174 -5.03 -7.03 -3.34
N ASP A 175 -4.52 -5.81 -3.14
CA ASP A 175 -3.35 -5.56 -2.30
C ASP A 175 -3.57 -6.03 -0.85
N LEU A 176 -4.76 -5.80 -0.31
CA LEU A 176 -5.11 -6.23 1.04
C LEU A 176 -5.13 -7.76 1.16
N GLU A 177 -5.63 -8.47 0.16
CA GLU A 177 -5.62 -9.94 0.10
C GLU A 177 -4.21 -10.51 0.08
N GLU A 178 -3.33 -9.94 -0.72
CA GLU A 178 -1.91 -10.33 -0.77
C GLU A 178 -1.20 -10.03 0.54
N LEU A 179 -1.46 -8.87 1.15
CA LEU A 179 -0.91 -8.49 2.45
C LEU A 179 -1.38 -9.45 3.55
N ASP A 180 -2.68 -9.77 3.59
CA ASP A 180 -3.25 -10.72 4.54
C ASP A 180 -2.67 -12.13 4.35
N HIS A 181 -2.43 -12.54 3.11
CA HIS A 181 -1.75 -13.79 2.80
C HIS A 181 -0.31 -13.82 3.33
N VAL A 182 0.45 -12.73 3.15
CA VAL A 182 1.82 -12.62 3.70
C VAL A 182 1.78 -12.70 5.23
N LEU A 183 0.90 -11.95 5.89
CA LEU A 183 0.74 -11.99 7.35
C LEU A 183 0.39 -13.40 7.86
N ALA A 184 -0.55 -14.09 7.22
CA ALA A 184 -0.98 -15.43 7.62
C ALA A 184 0.11 -16.51 7.40
N THR A 185 1.03 -16.28 6.48
CA THR A 185 2.08 -17.25 6.14
C THR A 185 3.46 -16.88 6.71
N LEU A 186 3.57 -15.73 7.41
CA LEU A 186 4.82 -15.31 8.03
C LEU A 186 5.18 -16.26 9.17
N ARG A 187 6.46 -16.67 9.22
CA ARG A 187 6.98 -17.60 10.21
C ARG A 187 8.11 -16.95 10.97
N PHE A 188 8.30 -17.38 12.21
CA PHE A 188 9.43 -17.01 13.04
C PHE A 188 10.68 -17.83 12.66
N LEU A 189 11.88 -17.25 12.78
CA LEU A 189 13.11 -18.03 12.58
C LEU A 189 13.28 -19.04 13.70
N GLY A 190 13.12 -18.60 14.93
CA GLY A 190 13.48 -19.35 16.13
C GLY A 190 14.97 -19.28 16.44
N CYS A 191 15.43 -20.18 17.29
CA CYS A 191 16.80 -20.29 17.76
C CYS A 191 17.45 -21.51 17.09
N ARG A 192 18.10 -21.30 15.94
CA ARG A 192 18.52 -22.39 15.04
C ARG A 192 20.01 -22.73 15.11
N GLY A 193 20.79 -21.90 15.79
CA GLY A 193 22.23 -22.05 15.82
C GLY A 193 22.95 -21.54 14.57
N THR A 194 24.26 -21.74 14.50
CA THR A 194 25.13 -21.08 13.51
C THR A 194 24.87 -21.54 12.07
N THR A 195 24.44 -22.75 11.86
CA THR A 195 24.18 -23.35 10.53
C THR A 195 22.77 -23.95 10.42
N GLY A 196 21.89 -23.65 11.38
CA GLY A 196 20.52 -24.16 11.40
C GLY A 196 20.37 -25.58 11.96
N THR A 197 21.43 -26.14 12.55
CA THR A 197 21.45 -27.52 13.06
C THR A 197 21.01 -27.65 14.51
N GLU A 198 20.86 -26.52 15.23
CA GLU A 198 20.56 -26.48 16.67
C GLU A 198 21.59 -27.20 17.55
N ALA A 199 22.78 -27.47 17.03
CA ALA A 199 23.81 -28.29 17.72
C ALA A 199 24.19 -27.76 19.11
N SER A 200 24.35 -26.43 19.28
CA SER A 200 24.64 -25.83 20.58
C SER A 200 23.51 -26.07 21.60
N PHE A 201 22.27 -26.09 21.16
CA PHE A 201 21.11 -26.38 22.02
C PHE A 201 20.98 -27.87 22.30
N MET A 202 21.37 -28.76 21.35
CA MET A 202 21.46 -30.18 21.59
C MET A 202 22.49 -30.51 22.71
N ASP A 203 23.62 -29.79 22.74
CA ASP A 203 24.59 -29.90 23.82
C ASP A 203 24.03 -29.36 25.16
N LEU A 204 23.41 -28.18 25.16
CA LEU A 204 22.83 -27.56 26.35
C LEU A 204 21.72 -28.41 26.97
N PHE A 205 20.87 -29.05 26.18
CA PHE A 205 19.78 -29.91 26.62
C PHE A 205 20.10 -31.40 26.61
N GLU A 206 21.38 -31.76 26.61
CA GLU A 206 21.86 -33.13 26.72
C GLU A 206 21.23 -34.11 25.70
N GLY A 207 20.99 -33.60 24.48
CA GLY A 207 20.41 -34.39 23.37
C GLY A 207 18.86 -34.37 23.33
N ASP A 208 18.19 -33.65 24.20
CA ASP A 208 16.72 -33.58 24.23
C ASP A 208 16.17 -32.60 23.18
N GLY A 209 15.92 -33.10 21.98
CA GLY A 209 15.33 -32.31 20.87
C GLY A 209 13.92 -31.81 21.17
N ALA A 210 13.15 -32.50 22.01
CA ALA A 210 11.79 -32.06 22.34
C ALA A 210 11.81 -30.77 23.17
N LYS A 211 12.80 -30.56 24.03
CA LYS A 211 13.01 -29.30 24.75
C LYS A 211 13.37 -28.15 23.79
N ILE A 212 14.16 -28.44 22.75
CA ILE A 212 14.51 -27.41 21.74
C ILE A 212 13.27 -26.98 20.96
N ASP A 213 12.43 -27.92 20.54
CA ASP A 213 11.17 -27.64 19.87
C ASP A 213 10.24 -26.79 20.76
N GLU A 214 10.11 -27.15 22.04
CA GLU A 214 9.31 -26.41 23.00
C GLU A 214 9.87 -25.02 23.30
N MET A 215 11.20 -24.86 23.41
CA MET A 215 11.86 -23.57 23.51
C MET A 215 11.50 -22.65 22.34
N ASN A 216 11.67 -23.14 21.12
CA ASN A 216 11.33 -22.39 19.91
C ASN A 216 9.84 -22.02 19.86
N ARG A 217 8.96 -22.93 20.24
CA ARG A 217 7.52 -22.71 20.31
C ARG A 217 7.16 -21.61 21.31
N ARG A 218 7.75 -21.63 22.51
CA ARG A 218 7.51 -20.61 23.56
C ARG A 218 7.96 -19.23 23.11
N ILE A 219 9.20 -19.12 22.59
CA ILE A 219 9.73 -17.85 22.12
C ILE A 219 8.86 -17.31 20.97
N ALA A 220 8.51 -18.12 19.97
CA ALA A 220 7.64 -17.69 18.89
C ALA A 220 6.27 -17.20 19.38
N ALA A 221 5.65 -17.92 20.31
CA ALA A 221 4.36 -17.58 20.89
C ALA A 221 4.41 -16.26 21.69
N ALA A 222 5.48 -16.00 22.44
CA ALA A 222 5.69 -14.75 23.16
C ALA A 222 5.67 -13.51 22.25
N PHE A 223 6.10 -13.68 21.00
CA PHE A 223 6.04 -12.64 19.98
C PHE A 223 4.82 -12.76 19.05
N GLY A 224 3.87 -13.65 19.33
CA GLY A 224 2.63 -13.81 18.57
C GLY A 224 2.80 -14.44 17.19
N PHE A 225 3.79 -15.32 17.03
CA PHE A 225 3.94 -16.17 15.87
C PHE A 225 3.46 -17.59 16.20
N GLU A 226 2.65 -18.16 15.32
CA GLU A 226 2.12 -19.51 15.48
C GLU A 226 3.16 -20.61 15.20
N ARG A 227 4.12 -20.32 14.34
CA ARG A 227 5.08 -21.31 13.82
C ARG A 227 6.44 -20.70 13.52
N CYS A 228 7.47 -21.50 13.74
CA CYS A 228 8.79 -21.27 13.16
C CYS A 228 8.92 -21.92 11.78
N PHE A 229 9.93 -21.51 11.02
CA PHE A 229 10.36 -22.26 9.84
C PHE A 229 10.83 -23.67 10.26
N SER A 230 10.44 -24.70 9.51
CA SER A 230 10.83 -26.08 9.81
C SER A 230 12.31 -26.35 9.53
N VAL A 231 12.89 -25.69 8.54
CA VAL A 231 14.29 -25.77 8.15
C VAL A 231 14.81 -24.39 7.82
N CYS A 232 15.96 -24.04 8.37
CA CYS A 232 16.67 -22.81 8.07
C CYS A 232 18.18 -23.06 8.06
N GLY A 233 18.95 -22.17 7.43
CA GLY A 233 20.34 -21.96 7.74
C GLY A 233 20.50 -21.15 9.02
N GLN A 234 21.49 -20.25 9.07
CA GLN A 234 21.63 -19.31 10.18
C GLN A 234 20.52 -18.23 10.16
N THR A 235 19.97 -17.92 8.99
CA THR A 235 18.96 -16.90 8.74
C THR A 235 17.65 -17.52 8.31
N TYR A 236 16.55 -16.75 8.40
CA TYR A 236 15.33 -17.14 7.69
C TYR A 236 15.51 -17.01 6.17
N PRO A 237 14.73 -17.74 5.35
CA PRO A 237 14.82 -17.66 3.89
C PRO A 237 14.56 -16.24 3.40
N ARG A 238 15.54 -15.60 2.75
CA ARG A 238 15.43 -14.20 2.24
C ARG A 238 14.34 -14.03 1.19
N LYS A 239 13.77 -15.12 0.68
CA LYS A 239 12.52 -15.11 -0.10
C LYS A 239 11.36 -14.46 0.64
N THR A 240 11.38 -14.45 1.98
CA THR A 240 10.40 -13.75 2.81
C THR A 240 10.44 -12.23 2.59
N ASP A 241 11.65 -11.66 2.53
CA ASP A 241 11.83 -10.22 2.25
C ASP A 241 11.31 -9.85 0.86
N SER A 242 11.58 -10.70 -0.13
CA SER A 242 11.04 -10.53 -1.49
C SER A 242 9.51 -10.52 -1.52
N ARG A 243 8.87 -11.41 -0.75
CA ARG A 243 7.40 -11.41 -0.65
C ARG A 243 6.87 -10.13 0.01
N ILE A 244 7.52 -9.66 1.05
CA ILE A 244 7.14 -8.42 1.75
C ILE A 244 7.26 -7.21 0.80
N LEU A 245 8.43 -6.98 0.20
CA LEU A 245 8.62 -5.85 -0.70
C LEU A 245 7.73 -5.92 -1.96
N ASN A 246 7.40 -7.12 -2.45
CA ASN A 246 6.46 -7.28 -3.56
C ASN A 246 5.04 -6.79 -3.17
N VAL A 247 4.57 -7.08 -1.98
CA VAL A 247 3.29 -6.56 -1.47
C VAL A 247 3.32 -5.04 -1.36
N LEU A 248 4.40 -4.46 -0.80
CA LEU A 248 4.56 -3.01 -0.73
C LEU A 248 4.57 -2.37 -2.12
N SER A 249 5.24 -3.01 -3.08
CA SER A 249 5.24 -2.59 -4.49
C SER A 249 3.85 -2.68 -5.14
N SER A 250 3.05 -3.69 -4.82
CA SER A 250 1.68 -3.84 -5.31
C SER A 250 0.80 -2.68 -4.83
N ILE A 251 0.88 -2.33 -3.55
CA ILE A 251 0.20 -1.16 -2.97
C ILE A 251 0.59 0.13 -3.72
N ALA A 252 1.89 0.29 -4.02
CA ALA A 252 2.36 1.44 -4.78
C ALA A 252 1.78 1.50 -6.21
N GLN A 253 1.59 0.36 -6.87
CA GLN A 253 0.98 0.28 -8.21
C GLN A 253 -0.47 0.75 -8.18
N SER A 254 -1.28 0.29 -7.22
CA SER A 254 -2.67 0.70 -7.05
C SER A 254 -2.78 2.19 -6.75
N ALA A 255 -1.95 2.69 -5.84
CA ALA A 255 -1.89 4.11 -5.50
C ALA A 255 -1.47 4.98 -6.71
N TYR A 256 -0.47 4.53 -7.47
CA TYR A 256 0.00 5.20 -8.68
C TYR A 256 -1.10 5.30 -9.72
N ARG A 257 -1.81 4.20 -9.99
CA ARG A 257 -2.92 4.16 -10.94
C ARG A 257 -4.00 5.17 -10.56
N MET A 258 -4.51 5.11 -9.32
CA MET A 258 -5.52 6.05 -8.82
C MET A 258 -5.06 7.51 -8.94
N ALA A 259 -3.85 7.81 -8.47
CA ALA A 259 -3.31 9.17 -8.51
C ALA A 259 -3.09 9.68 -9.94
N ASN A 260 -2.72 8.81 -10.86
CA ASN A 260 -2.56 9.18 -12.27
C ASN A 260 -3.90 9.50 -12.93
N ASP A 261 -4.94 8.68 -12.67
CA ASP A 261 -6.31 9.00 -13.11
C ASP A 261 -6.78 10.36 -12.55
N LEU A 262 -6.53 10.61 -11.25
CA LEU A 262 -6.90 11.90 -10.62
C LEU A 262 -6.19 13.09 -11.26
N ARG A 263 -4.92 12.96 -11.65
CA ARG A 263 -4.19 14.04 -12.35
C ARG A 263 -4.83 14.36 -13.70
N LEU A 264 -5.28 13.35 -14.46
CA LEU A 264 -6.00 13.54 -15.73
C LEU A 264 -7.38 14.17 -15.49
N LEU A 265 -8.13 13.68 -14.50
CA LEU A 265 -9.44 14.21 -14.14
C LEU A 265 -9.37 15.67 -13.63
N GLN A 266 -8.30 16.03 -12.92
CA GLN A 266 -8.08 17.40 -12.47
C GLN A 266 -7.63 18.32 -13.62
N HIS A 267 -6.87 17.82 -14.60
CA HIS A 267 -6.59 18.54 -15.83
C HIS A 267 -7.89 18.93 -16.54
N ASP A 268 -8.84 18.00 -16.64
CA ASP A 268 -10.17 18.24 -17.21
C ASP A 268 -11.13 18.97 -16.26
N ARG A 269 -10.68 19.32 -15.07
CA ARG A 269 -11.47 20.00 -14.01
C ARG A 269 -12.72 19.23 -13.56
N GLN A 270 -12.73 17.91 -13.75
CA GLN A 270 -13.87 17.05 -13.40
C GLN A 270 -13.83 16.62 -11.94
N VAL A 271 -12.68 16.15 -11.46
CA VAL A 271 -12.46 15.76 -10.07
C VAL A 271 -11.15 16.36 -9.60
N GLU A 272 -11.16 16.94 -8.42
CA GLU A 272 -9.99 17.61 -7.83
C GLU A 272 -9.62 16.98 -6.49
N GLU A 273 -8.31 16.91 -6.20
CA GLU A 273 -7.84 16.57 -4.86
C GLU A 273 -8.16 17.71 -3.87
N PRO A 274 -8.18 17.45 -2.54
CA PRO A 274 -8.46 18.48 -1.55
C PRO A 274 -7.43 19.61 -1.62
N PHE A 275 -7.92 20.85 -1.51
CA PHE A 275 -7.11 22.06 -1.50
C PHE A 275 -7.39 22.86 -0.25
N GLU A 276 -6.37 23.08 0.57
CA GLU A 276 -6.54 23.79 1.84
C GLU A 276 -6.69 25.31 1.65
N LYS A 277 -7.42 25.93 2.56
CA LYS A 277 -7.76 27.38 2.48
C LYS A 277 -6.54 28.29 2.29
N ASN A 278 -5.43 27.95 2.91
CA ASN A 278 -4.19 28.73 2.85
C ASN A 278 -3.11 28.12 1.94
N GLN A 279 -3.45 27.08 1.19
CA GLN A 279 -2.51 26.41 0.31
C GLN A 279 -2.20 27.29 -0.90
N ILE A 280 -0.91 27.44 -1.23
CA ILE A 280 -0.45 28.10 -2.44
C ILE A 280 -0.21 27.03 -3.52
N GLY A 281 -1.01 27.05 -4.57
CA GLY A 281 -0.88 26.09 -5.69
C GLY A 281 0.23 26.44 -6.68
N SER A 282 0.59 27.73 -6.77
CA SER A 282 1.63 28.22 -7.68
C SER A 282 2.18 29.56 -7.17
N SER A 283 3.51 29.71 -7.24
CA SER A 283 4.17 30.97 -6.88
C SER A 283 3.92 32.11 -7.88
N ALA A 284 3.57 31.78 -9.12
CA ALA A 284 3.38 32.75 -10.20
C ALA A 284 1.92 32.98 -10.59
N MET A 285 1.04 31.99 -10.42
CA MET A 285 -0.34 32.00 -10.88
C MET A 285 -1.27 31.63 -9.73
N ALA A 286 -1.83 32.61 -9.03
CA ALA A 286 -2.61 32.43 -7.79
C ALA A 286 -3.84 31.53 -7.95
N TYR A 287 -4.45 31.46 -9.16
CA TYR A 287 -5.62 30.62 -9.43
C TYR A 287 -5.30 29.14 -9.65
N LYS A 288 -4.02 28.81 -9.87
CA LYS A 288 -3.60 27.48 -10.30
C LYS A 288 -3.62 26.49 -9.14
N ARG A 289 -4.43 25.45 -9.25
CA ARG A 289 -4.50 24.33 -8.30
C ARG A 289 -3.81 23.11 -8.90
N ASN A 290 -2.59 22.86 -8.49
CA ASN A 290 -1.83 21.70 -8.96
C ASN A 290 -2.22 20.46 -8.15
N PRO A 291 -2.32 19.26 -8.77
CA PRO A 291 -2.55 18.00 -8.07
C PRO A 291 -1.29 17.50 -7.36
N MET A 292 -0.73 18.31 -6.46
CA MET A 292 0.59 18.08 -5.86
C MET A 292 0.64 16.81 -5.01
N ARG A 293 -0.47 16.44 -4.38
CA ARG A 293 -0.54 15.22 -3.56
C ARG A 293 -0.55 13.99 -4.45
N SER A 294 -1.36 14.01 -5.52
CA SER A 294 -1.40 12.95 -6.53
C SER A 294 -0.05 12.80 -7.26
N GLU A 295 0.63 13.92 -7.58
CA GLU A 295 1.97 13.89 -8.15
C GLU A 295 3.00 13.26 -7.19
N ARG A 296 2.89 13.56 -5.90
CA ARG A 296 3.74 12.99 -4.85
C ARG A 296 3.48 11.50 -4.66
N ILE A 297 2.22 11.05 -4.67
CA ILE A 297 1.87 9.62 -4.69
C ILE A 297 2.58 8.94 -5.86
N CYS A 298 2.45 9.49 -7.07
CA CYS A 298 3.09 8.93 -8.25
C CYS A 298 4.62 8.85 -8.12
N SER A 299 5.27 9.87 -7.58
CA SER A 299 6.73 9.91 -7.46
C SER A 299 7.26 8.93 -6.40
N LEU A 300 6.63 8.88 -5.23
CA LEU A 300 7.00 7.94 -4.17
C LEU A 300 6.71 6.49 -4.58
N SER A 301 5.59 6.25 -5.26
CA SER A 301 5.27 4.92 -5.78
C SER A 301 6.33 4.39 -6.74
N ARG A 302 6.88 5.24 -7.63
CA ARG A 302 7.99 4.82 -8.51
C ARG A 302 9.24 4.45 -7.74
N TYR A 303 9.57 5.22 -6.69
CA TYR A 303 10.69 4.88 -5.81
C TYR A 303 10.49 3.50 -5.18
N LEU A 304 9.33 3.26 -4.57
CA LEU A 304 9.01 2.00 -3.91
C LEU A 304 9.02 0.80 -4.87
N MET A 305 8.44 0.95 -6.08
CA MET A 305 8.49 -0.12 -7.09
C MET A 305 9.92 -0.44 -7.53
N ALA A 306 10.79 0.56 -7.63
CA ALA A 306 12.21 0.36 -7.96
C ALA A 306 12.97 -0.29 -6.79
N ASP A 307 12.72 0.15 -5.55
CA ASP A 307 13.32 -0.40 -4.34
C ASP A 307 12.98 -1.89 -4.16
N ALA A 308 11.77 -2.29 -4.48
CA ALA A 308 11.32 -3.68 -4.35
C ALA A 308 12.17 -4.70 -5.12
N ALA A 309 12.89 -4.28 -6.14
CA ALA A 309 13.82 -5.13 -6.89
C ALA A 309 15.02 -5.61 -6.05
N ASN A 310 15.37 -4.91 -4.98
CA ASN A 310 16.48 -5.30 -4.09
C ASN A 310 16.28 -6.68 -3.47
N ALA A 311 15.10 -6.97 -2.93
CA ALA A 311 14.86 -8.19 -2.19
C ALA A 311 14.95 -9.49 -3.03
N PRO A 312 14.35 -9.61 -4.24
CA PRO A 312 14.53 -10.79 -5.07
C PRO A 312 15.99 -10.96 -5.54
N LEU A 313 16.72 -9.87 -5.83
CA LEU A 313 18.14 -9.93 -6.16
C LEU A 313 18.95 -10.48 -4.98
N THR A 314 18.73 -9.92 -3.78
CA THR A 314 19.40 -10.38 -2.56
C THR A 314 19.06 -11.84 -2.24
N ALA A 315 17.79 -12.25 -2.37
CA ALA A 315 17.37 -13.64 -2.12
C ALA A 315 18.02 -14.62 -3.09
N SER A 316 18.34 -14.20 -4.31
CA SER A 316 18.92 -15.05 -5.36
C SER A 316 20.41 -15.34 -5.17
N VAL A 317 21.12 -14.53 -4.38
CA VAL A 317 22.58 -14.66 -4.16
C VAL A 317 22.94 -15.15 -2.74
N GLN A 318 21.98 -15.71 -2.00
CA GLN A 318 22.27 -16.32 -0.71
C GLN A 318 23.06 -17.64 -0.90
N TRP A 319 24.20 -17.74 -0.23
CA TRP A 319 25.09 -18.89 -0.36
C TRP A 319 24.98 -19.80 0.85
N LEU A 320 24.73 -21.07 0.59
CA LEU A 320 24.71 -22.13 1.59
C LEU A 320 23.90 -21.75 2.85
N GLU A 321 24.45 -21.86 4.03
CA GLU A 321 23.72 -21.57 5.28
C GLU A 321 23.76 -20.11 5.70
N ARG A 322 24.72 -19.32 5.17
CA ARG A 322 24.87 -17.89 5.48
C ARG A 322 25.82 -17.18 4.52
N THR A 323 25.44 -15.99 4.07
CA THR A 323 26.32 -14.94 3.54
C THR A 323 25.97 -13.60 4.18
N LEU A 324 26.93 -12.68 4.29
CA LEU A 324 26.70 -11.34 4.82
C LEU A 324 26.30 -10.33 3.72
N ASP A 325 26.27 -10.76 2.49
CA ASP A 325 25.94 -9.93 1.30
C ASP A 325 24.56 -9.27 1.40
N ASP A 326 23.62 -9.90 2.08
CA ASP A 326 22.28 -9.38 2.31
C ASP A 326 22.23 -8.19 3.27
N SER A 327 23.13 -8.12 4.23
CA SER A 327 22.98 -7.29 5.43
C SER A 327 22.83 -5.78 5.12
N ALA A 328 23.76 -5.20 4.39
CA ALA A 328 23.74 -3.77 4.10
C ALA A 328 22.55 -3.37 3.23
N ASN A 329 22.24 -4.19 2.19
CA ASN A 329 21.10 -3.94 1.31
C ASN A 329 19.77 -3.97 2.09
N ARG A 330 19.54 -5.00 2.91
CA ARG A 330 18.32 -5.19 3.70
C ARG A 330 18.10 -4.06 4.73
N ARG A 331 19.18 -3.57 5.34
CA ARG A 331 19.13 -2.47 6.31
C ARG A 331 18.62 -1.15 5.70
N ILE A 332 18.67 -1.02 4.38
CA ILE A 332 18.17 0.14 3.63
C ILE A 332 16.81 -0.20 3.01
N SER A 333 16.76 -1.18 2.14
CA SER A 333 15.61 -1.45 1.29
C SER A 333 14.34 -1.81 2.07
N LEU A 334 14.41 -2.62 3.12
CA LEU A 334 13.22 -3.01 3.87
C LEU A 334 12.62 -1.82 4.66
N PRO A 335 13.39 -1.13 5.55
CA PRO A 335 12.85 0.03 6.26
C PRO A 335 12.35 1.13 5.32
N GLU A 336 13.12 1.49 4.29
CA GLU A 336 12.70 2.54 3.35
C GLU A 336 11.48 2.12 2.52
N GLY A 337 11.35 0.85 2.18
CA GLY A 337 10.15 0.29 1.55
C GLY A 337 8.90 0.51 2.43
N PHE A 338 8.98 0.19 3.73
CA PHE A 338 7.88 0.43 4.67
C PHE A 338 7.59 1.93 4.88
N LEU A 339 8.60 2.76 5.06
CA LEU A 339 8.46 4.21 5.20
C LEU A 339 7.80 4.82 3.97
N CYS A 340 8.18 4.35 2.79
CA CYS A 340 7.61 4.83 1.53
C CYS A 340 6.16 4.37 1.33
N ALA A 341 5.83 3.11 1.64
CA ALA A 341 4.47 2.59 1.58
C ALA A 341 3.54 3.34 2.54
N ASP A 342 4.01 3.61 3.76
CA ASP A 342 3.30 4.43 4.74
C ASP A 342 3.01 5.84 4.21
N ALA A 343 4.02 6.51 3.66
CA ALA A 343 3.88 7.83 3.07
C ALA A 343 2.87 7.86 1.91
N VAL A 344 2.92 6.86 1.03
CA VAL A 344 1.99 6.72 -0.10
C VAL A 344 0.55 6.53 0.40
N LEU A 345 0.32 5.63 1.35
CA LEU A 345 -1.02 5.35 1.87
C LEU A 345 -1.60 6.54 2.65
N ARG A 346 -0.79 7.27 3.42
CA ARG A 346 -1.23 8.51 4.08
C ARG A 346 -1.66 9.58 3.07
N LEU A 347 -0.91 9.75 1.99
CA LEU A 347 -1.31 10.62 0.89
C LEU A 347 -2.61 10.14 0.24
N CYS A 348 -2.77 8.84 0.02
CA CYS A 348 -4.02 8.26 -0.51
C CYS A 348 -5.21 8.53 0.44
N GLN A 349 -5.04 8.35 1.76
CA GLN A 349 -6.07 8.69 2.74
C GLN A 349 -6.48 10.16 2.65
N ASN A 350 -5.50 11.06 2.61
CA ASN A 350 -5.75 12.49 2.52
C ASN A 350 -6.50 12.87 1.24
N VAL A 351 -6.04 12.38 0.09
CA VAL A 351 -6.68 12.65 -1.21
C VAL A 351 -8.10 12.08 -1.25
N THR A 352 -8.27 10.80 -0.87
CA THR A 352 -9.57 10.14 -0.97
C THR A 352 -10.61 10.65 0.03
N ASN A 353 -10.19 11.19 1.17
CA ASN A 353 -11.09 11.80 2.15
C ASN A 353 -11.68 13.15 1.70
N GLY A 354 -11.03 13.83 0.75
CA GLY A 354 -11.42 15.18 0.33
C GLY A 354 -11.61 15.37 -1.18
N LEU A 355 -11.83 14.31 -1.94
CA LEU A 355 -12.10 14.41 -3.37
C LEU A 355 -13.32 15.29 -3.64
N HIS A 356 -13.18 16.25 -4.54
CA HIS A 356 -14.23 17.16 -4.97
C HIS A 356 -14.61 16.89 -6.42
N VAL A 357 -15.92 16.73 -6.68
CA VAL A 357 -16.46 16.56 -8.04
C VAL A 357 -17.09 17.85 -8.51
N ASN A 358 -16.63 18.39 -9.62
CA ASN A 358 -17.23 19.56 -10.28
C ASN A 358 -18.38 19.10 -11.19
N GLU A 359 -19.53 18.77 -10.60
CA GLU A 359 -20.65 18.10 -11.28
C GLU A 359 -21.10 18.82 -12.56
N LYS A 360 -21.12 20.16 -12.58
CA LYS A 360 -21.46 20.92 -13.79
C LYS A 360 -20.41 20.78 -14.92
N ILE A 361 -19.15 20.59 -14.58
CA ILE A 361 -18.09 20.33 -15.56
C ILE A 361 -18.23 18.92 -16.11
N VAL A 362 -18.50 17.96 -15.24
CA VAL A 362 -18.76 16.56 -15.60
C VAL A 362 -19.96 16.45 -16.54
N ASP A 363 -21.08 17.10 -16.20
CA ASP A 363 -22.29 17.14 -17.03
C ASP A 363 -22.02 17.78 -18.40
N ARG A 364 -21.30 18.91 -18.43
CA ARG A 364 -20.93 19.56 -19.68
C ARG A 364 -20.08 18.66 -20.57
N ALA A 365 -19.08 17.99 -20.00
CA ALA A 365 -18.17 17.11 -20.74
C ALA A 365 -18.91 15.93 -21.37
N ILE A 366 -19.85 15.31 -20.66
CA ILE A 366 -20.63 14.20 -21.22
C ILE A 366 -21.61 14.68 -22.30
N ARG A 367 -22.29 15.81 -22.09
CA ARG A 367 -23.26 16.37 -23.07
C ARG A 367 -22.62 16.76 -24.39
N GLU A 368 -21.36 17.14 -24.40
CA GLU A 368 -20.61 17.44 -25.63
C GLU A 368 -20.54 16.23 -26.58
N TYR A 369 -20.37 15.03 -26.02
CA TYR A 369 -20.22 13.78 -26.79
C TYR A 369 -21.50 12.94 -26.81
N LEU A 370 -22.50 13.26 -26.01
CA LEU A 370 -23.73 12.48 -25.90
C LEU A 370 -24.44 12.25 -27.23
N PRO A 371 -24.52 13.22 -28.17
CA PRO A 371 -25.11 12.97 -29.49
C PRO A 371 -24.50 11.79 -30.24
N PHE A 372 -23.18 11.60 -30.13
CA PHE A 372 -22.49 10.46 -30.75
C PHE A 372 -22.75 9.16 -30.00
N LEU A 373 -22.80 9.21 -28.68
CA LEU A 373 -23.01 8.05 -27.80
C LEU A 373 -24.44 7.52 -27.89
N ALA A 374 -25.39 8.38 -28.21
CA ALA A 374 -26.80 8.04 -28.38
C ALA A 374 -27.15 7.49 -29.76
N THR A 375 -26.23 7.51 -30.73
CA THR A 375 -26.52 7.14 -32.12
C THR A 375 -27.05 5.72 -32.30
N GLU A 376 -26.62 4.78 -31.45
CA GLU A 376 -27.16 3.42 -31.48
C GLU A 376 -28.63 3.39 -31.10
N ASN A 377 -29.03 4.09 -30.03
CA ASN A 377 -30.41 4.18 -29.58
C ASN A 377 -31.28 4.90 -30.64
N ILE A 378 -30.76 5.99 -31.21
CA ILE A 378 -31.43 6.73 -32.29
C ILE A 378 -31.64 5.81 -33.50
N MET A 379 -30.62 5.04 -33.90
CA MET A 379 -30.70 4.08 -34.98
C MET A 379 -31.76 3.03 -34.71
N MET A 380 -31.77 2.45 -33.50
CA MET A 380 -32.78 1.41 -33.14
C MET A 380 -34.20 1.96 -33.13
N GLU A 381 -34.39 3.21 -32.71
CA GLU A 381 -35.70 3.85 -32.74
C GLU A 381 -36.14 4.12 -34.19
N ALA A 382 -35.23 4.58 -35.06
CA ALA A 382 -35.53 4.75 -36.47
C ALA A 382 -35.85 3.42 -37.20
N VAL A 383 -35.18 2.32 -36.80
CA VAL A 383 -35.52 0.95 -37.30
C VAL A 383 -36.96 0.54 -36.89
N LYS A 384 -37.37 0.81 -35.64
CA LYS A 384 -38.75 0.54 -35.20
C LYS A 384 -39.77 1.33 -36.00
N ARG A 385 -39.39 2.47 -36.57
CA ARG A 385 -40.23 3.28 -37.48
C ARG A 385 -40.18 2.82 -38.93
N GLY A 386 -39.48 1.72 -39.22
CA GLY A 386 -39.43 1.09 -40.53
C GLY A 386 -38.18 1.40 -41.35
N GLY A 387 -37.18 2.07 -40.78
CA GLY A 387 -35.90 2.32 -41.44
C GLY A 387 -35.04 1.08 -41.60
N ASP A 388 -34.21 1.03 -42.67
CA ASP A 388 -33.19 -0.01 -42.86
C ASP A 388 -31.99 0.21 -41.98
N ARG A 389 -31.62 -0.78 -41.17
CA ARG A 389 -30.52 -0.68 -40.18
C ARG A 389 -29.18 -0.40 -40.86
N GLN A 390 -28.90 -0.97 -42.01
CA GLN A 390 -27.61 -0.80 -42.68
C GLN A 390 -27.48 0.59 -43.29
N GLU A 391 -28.54 1.06 -43.91
CA GLU A 391 -28.62 2.43 -44.45
C GLU A 391 -28.49 3.46 -43.33
N LEU A 392 -29.25 3.28 -42.26
CA LEU A 392 -29.20 4.19 -41.09
C LEU A 392 -27.81 4.24 -40.46
N HIS A 393 -27.13 3.09 -40.34
CA HIS A 393 -25.76 3.03 -39.81
C HIS A 393 -24.77 3.83 -40.68
N GLU A 394 -24.87 3.68 -42.00
CA GLU A 394 -23.99 4.45 -42.92
C GLU A 394 -24.29 5.95 -42.87
N LYS A 395 -25.54 6.35 -42.80
CA LYS A 395 -25.95 7.75 -42.63
C LYS A 395 -25.44 8.33 -41.29
N ILE A 396 -25.58 7.59 -40.19
CA ILE A 396 -25.00 7.99 -38.89
C ILE A 396 -23.50 8.21 -39.02
N ARG A 397 -22.78 7.29 -39.69
CA ARG A 397 -21.34 7.42 -39.88
C ARG A 397 -21.02 8.71 -40.62
N GLN A 398 -21.72 9.00 -41.73
CA GLN A 398 -21.49 10.22 -42.54
C GLN A 398 -21.79 11.49 -41.75
N HIS A 399 -22.93 11.56 -41.06
CA HIS A 399 -23.32 12.71 -40.24
C HIS A 399 -22.36 12.91 -39.06
N SER A 400 -21.91 11.83 -38.41
CA SER A 400 -20.95 11.89 -37.32
C SER A 400 -19.58 12.41 -37.77
N MET A 401 -19.08 11.98 -38.94
CA MET A 401 -17.81 12.48 -39.50
C MET A 401 -17.92 13.98 -39.81
N ALA A 402 -19.04 14.43 -40.39
CA ALA A 402 -19.24 15.84 -40.70
C ALA A 402 -19.34 16.70 -39.45
N ALA A 403 -20.08 16.24 -38.41
CA ALA A 403 -20.19 16.92 -37.12
C ALA A 403 -18.83 16.99 -36.41
N THR A 404 -18.07 15.91 -36.41
CA THR A 404 -16.71 15.86 -35.84
C THR A 404 -15.76 16.85 -36.54
N ALA A 405 -15.85 16.97 -37.87
CA ALA A 405 -15.04 17.94 -38.62
C ALA A 405 -15.31 19.38 -38.17
N ARG A 406 -16.59 19.76 -37.98
CA ARG A 406 -16.96 21.07 -37.44
C ARG A 406 -16.42 21.31 -36.02
N MET A 407 -16.55 20.31 -35.15
CA MET A 407 -16.00 20.44 -33.78
C MET A 407 -14.49 20.67 -33.78
N LYS A 408 -13.76 20.11 -34.74
CA LYS A 408 -12.30 20.37 -34.89
C LYS A 408 -11.99 21.80 -35.35
N GLU A 409 -12.95 22.47 -35.94
CA GLU A 409 -12.86 23.90 -36.31
C GLU A 409 -13.31 24.83 -35.16
N GLY A 410 -13.64 24.25 -33.98
CA GLY A 410 -14.08 24.98 -32.80
C GLY A 410 -15.58 25.29 -32.75
N GLU A 411 -16.35 24.73 -33.67
CA GLU A 411 -17.81 24.91 -33.70
C GLU A 411 -18.53 23.88 -32.79
N SER A 412 -19.78 24.17 -32.45
CA SER A 412 -20.63 23.25 -31.67
C SER A 412 -20.98 22.00 -32.48
N CYS A 413 -21.23 20.88 -31.80
CA CYS A 413 -21.73 19.66 -32.40
C CYS A 413 -23.13 19.87 -32.98
N ASP A 414 -23.30 19.66 -34.30
CA ASP A 414 -24.56 19.78 -35.01
C ASP A 414 -25.17 18.42 -35.42
N LEU A 415 -24.70 17.31 -34.83
CA LEU A 415 -25.12 15.97 -35.22
C LEU A 415 -26.64 15.78 -35.12
N LEU A 416 -27.28 16.25 -34.06
CA LEU A 416 -28.71 16.08 -33.88
C LEU A 416 -29.53 16.91 -34.92
N ASP A 417 -29.05 18.08 -35.32
CA ASP A 417 -29.68 18.89 -36.39
C ASP A 417 -29.59 18.14 -37.74
N ARG A 418 -28.45 17.53 -38.04
CA ARG A 418 -28.25 16.70 -39.23
C ARG A 418 -29.17 15.50 -39.27
N LEU A 419 -29.31 14.79 -38.15
CA LEU A 419 -30.17 13.61 -38.03
C LEU A 419 -31.64 14.00 -38.14
N ALA A 420 -32.06 15.12 -37.52
CA ALA A 420 -33.41 15.64 -37.62
C ALA A 420 -33.80 16.08 -39.04
N ALA A 421 -32.82 16.59 -39.80
CA ALA A 421 -33.02 17.02 -41.19
C ALA A 421 -33.02 15.84 -42.19
N ASP A 422 -32.53 14.68 -41.83
CA ASP A 422 -32.47 13.50 -42.74
C ASP A 422 -33.77 12.67 -42.61
N PRO A 423 -34.60 12.61 -43.67
CA PRO A 423 -35.89 11.90 -43.63
C PRO A 423 -35.75 10.40 -43.29
N ALA A 424 -34.61 9.78 -43.48
CA ALA A 424 -34.40 8.37 -43.19
C ALA A 424 -34.61 8.02 -41.70
N PHE A 425 -34.36 8.98 -40.78
CA PHE A 425 -34.54 8.74 -39.36
C PHE A 425 -36.01 8.90 -38.91
N GLY A 426 -36.82 9.69 -39.61
CA GLY A 426 -38.21 9.91 -39.27
C GLY A 426 -38.42 10.46 -37.84
N MET A 427 -37.47 11.23 -37.34
CA MET A 427 -37.47 11.78 -35.99
C MET A 427 -37.35 13.30 -36.03
N THR A 428 -38.13 13.98 -35.21
CA THR A 428 -38.01 15.43 -35.01
C THR A 428 -36.87 15.76 -34.06
N ARG A 429 -36.41 17.01 -34.13
CA ARG A 429 -35.39 17.49 -33.18
C ARG A 429 -35.84 17.32 -31.71
N ALA A 430 -37.09 17.58 -31.40
CA ALA A 430 -37.61 17.42 -30.05
C ALA A 430 -37.58 15.96 -29.56
N GLU A 431 -37.83 14.99 -30.45
CA GLU A 431 -37.73 13.56 -30.12
C GLU A 431 -36.25 13.14 -29.90
N LEU A 432 -35.32 13.69 -30.68
CA LEU A 432 -33.88 13.47 -30.50
C LEU A 432 -33.39 14.10 -29.19
N ASP A 433 -33.83 15.31 -28.87
CA ASP A 433 -33.48 16.00 -27.60
C ASP A 433 -34.00 15.21 -26.38
N ALA A 434 -35.14 14.56 -26.46
CA ALA A 434 -35.74 13.77 -25.37
C ALA A 434 -34.91 12.57 -24.95
N VAL A 435 -34.05 12.05 -25.84
CA VAL A 435 -33.15 10.92 -25.53
C VAL A 435 -31.74 11.40 -25.11
N MET A 436 -31.49 12.71 -25.02
CA MET A 436 -30.20 13.30 -24.61
C MET A 436 -30.10 13.44 -23.09
N GLU A 437 -30.47 12.41 -22.34
CA GLU A 437 -30.33 12.36 -20.90
C GLU A 437 -29.20 11.37 -20.52
N PRO A 438 -28.07 11.83 -19.96
CA PRO A 438 -26.90 11.00 -19.67
C PRO A 438 -27.19 9.74 -18.83
N SER A 439 -28.15 9.84 -17.90
CA SER A 439 -28.52 8.73 -17.02
C SER A 439 -29.11 7.52 -17.75
N LEU A 440 -29.59 7.69 -18.98
CA LEU A 440 -30.11 6.59 -19.81
C LEU A 440 -28.98 5.68 -20.36
N TYR A 441 -27.73 6.13 -20.32
CA TYR A 441 -26.59 5.47 -20.98
C TYR A 441 -25.56 4.87 -20.02
N ILE A 442 -25.78 4.97 -18.71
CA ILE A 442 -24.84 4.44 -17.70
C ILE A 442 -24.95 2.94 -17.45
N GLY A 443 -25.89 2.28 -18.14
CA GLY A 443 -26.11 0.84 -17.99
C GLY A 443 -26.33 0.42 -16.53
N ARG A 444 -25.57 -0.55 -16.08
CA ARG A 444 -25.65 -1.11 -14.71
C ARG A 444 -24.59 -0.54 -13.76
N CYS A 445 -24.04 0.65 -14.03
CA CYS A 445 -22.98 1.24 -13.21
C CYS A 445 -23.37 1.37 -11.74
N LYS A 446 -24.56 1.90 -11.45
CA LYS A 446 -25.07 2.05 -10.07
C LYS A 446 -25.17 0.71 -9.35
N GLU A 447 -25.80 -0.29 -9.98
CA GLU A 447 -25.93 -1.63 -9.40
C GLU A 447 -24.57 -2.31 -9.16
N GLN A 448 -23.60 -2.11 -10.05
CA GLN A 448 -22.25 -2.65 -9.89
C GLN A 448 -21.56 -2.04 -8.67
N VAL A 449 -21.69 -0.72 -8.45
CA VAL A 449 -21.17 -0.04 -7.27
C VAL A 449 -21.85 -0.55 -6.01
N GLU A 450 -23.17 -0.63 -5.98
CA GLU A 450 -23.94 -1.10 -4.83
C GLU A 450 -23.57 -2.55 -4.47
N ARG A 451 -23.39 -3.42 -5.47
CA ARG A 451 -22.94 -4.80 -5.27
C ARG A 451 -21.55 -4.87 -4.66
N LEU A 452 -20.58 -4.12 -5.20
CA LEU A 452 -19.22 -4.06 -4.67
C LEU A 452 -19.21 -3.57 -3.21
N LEU A 453 -19.97 -2.51 -2.92
CA LEU A 453 -20.05 -1.97 -1.56
C LEU A 453 -20.70 -2.95 -0.58
N ALA A 454 -21.68 -3.74 -1.02
CA ALA A 454 -22.27 -4.80 -0.20
C ALA A 454 -21.27 -5.94 0.05
N GLU A 455 -20.49 -6.33 -0.96
CA GLU A 455 -19.44 -7.34 -0.82
C GLU A 455 -18.35 -6.90 0.18
N TYR A 456 -17.95 -5.62 0.16
CA TYR A 456 -16.89 -5.12 1.02
C TYR A 456 -17.38 -4.70 2.42
N ALA A 457 -18.69 -4.58 2.64
CA ALA A 457 -19.25 -4.12 3.91
C ALA A 457 -18.76 -4.91 5.14
N PRO A 458 -18.69 -6.25 5.13
CA PRO A 458 -18.16 -6.99 6.28
C PRO A 458 -16.69 -6.67 6.59
N LEU A 459 -15.87 -6.49 5.55
CA LEU A 459 -14.46 -6.14 5.68
C LEU A 459 -14.26 -4.75 6.29
N LEU A 460 -15.14 -3.81 5.96
CA LEU A 460 -15.04 -2.41 6.34
C LEU A 460 -15.79 -2.07 7.64
N ALA A 461 -16.50 -3.04 8.24
CA ALA A 461 -17.40 -2.79 9.38
C ALA A 461 -16.70 -2.12 10.58
N ASP A 462 -15.48 -2.55 10.90
CA ASP A 462 -14.70 -2.03 12.02
C ASP A 462 -13.62 -1.01 11.58
N ALA A 463 -13.52 -0.75 10.28
CA ALA A 463 -12.53 0.17 9.74
C ALA A 463 -13.01 1.63 9.87
N LYS A 464 -12.06 2.53 10.11
CA LYS A 464 -12.34 3.97 10.26
C LYS A 464 -11.79 4.75 9.08
N ALA A 465 -12.55 5.76 8.66
CA ALA A 465 -12.05 6.78 7.77
C ALA A 465 -10.84 7.50 8.41
N ALA A 466 -9.87 7.85 7.60
CA ALA A 466 -8.72 8.65 8.03
C ALA A 466 -8.48 9.78 7.01
N ASP A 467 -8.10 10.93 7.53
CA ASP A 467 -7.79 12.12 6.73
C ASP A 467 -6.33 12.15 6.25
N GLY A 468 -5.51 11.21 6.73
CA GLY A 468 -4.10 11.13 6.38
C GLY A 468 -3.36 12.43 6.66
N ALA A 469 -3.50 12.99 7.87
CA ALA A 469 -2.88 14.26 8.25
C ALA A 469 -1.41 14.33 7.81
N ILE A 470 -1.12 15.26 6.91
CA ILE A 470 0.20 15.45 6.32
C ILE A 470 0.68 16.85 6.71
N SER A 471 1.73 16.92 7.51
CA SER A 471 2.48 18.16 7.70
C SER A 471 3.49 18.29 6.55
N LEU A 472 3.17 19.12 5.58
CA LEU A 472 4.06 19.41 4.44
C LEU A 472 4.84 20.69 4.67
#